data_332a3748569cbcba1bbb2588ae7da8bd
#
_entry.id   332a3748569cbcba1bbb2588ae7da8bd
#
_cell.length_a   1.000
_cell.length_b   1.000
_cell.length_c   1.000
_cell.angle_alpha   90.00
_cell.angle_beta   90.00
_cell.angle_gamma   90.00
#
_symmetry.space_group_name_H-M   'P 1'
#
loop_
_entity.id
_entity.type
_entity.pdbx_description
1 polymer ?
#
loop_
_entity_poly.entity_id
_entity_poly.type
_entity_poly.pdbx_seq_one_letter_code
_entity_poly.pdbx_strand_id
1 'polypeptide(L)'
;MVGGQVSEHLEKTDTNMQRLLPGVIAMAAIVVASNILVQFLILDGLLTWGAFTYPFAFLVTDLMNRAYGPQSARKVVFAGFIVGVICSLIGSQIMMQGDGYEYAAVALRIAVASGIAFLVAQLVDVAIFDRMRSGAWWRAPLASTIIGSALDTTLFFTIAFAQSVPFFSENANMEISWAWDAMPLLTFGPDAPLWVSLAIADWAVKMAIALIALVPFRVLSEKIQNVVT
;
A
#
# COMPACT_ATOMS: atom_id res chain seq x y z
N MET A 1 17.07 -43.08 -7.37
CA MET A 1 17.70 -41.74 -7.15
C MET A 1 16.74 -40.56 -7.40
N VAL A 2 15.73 -40.66 -8.25
CA VAL A 2 14.80 -39.57 -8.56
C VAL A 2 13.84 -39.23 -7.38
N GLY A 3 13.41 -40.22 -6.58
CA GLY A 3 12.48 -40.01 -5.47
C GLY A 3 13.03 -39.18 -4.30
N GLY A 4 14.33 -39.26 -4.03
CA GLY A 4 14.97 -38.52 -2.95
C GLY A 4 15.09 -37.00 -3.23
N GLN A 5 15.32 -36.62 -4.50
CA GLN A 5 15.41 -35.21 -4.90
C GLN A 5 14.06 -34.54 -4.92
N VAL A 6 12.98 -35.27 -5.24
CA VAL A 6 11.61 -34.75 -5.24
C VAL A 6 11.15 -34.52 -3.80
N SER A 7 11.39 -35.43 -2.85
CA SER A 7 11.05 -35.26 -1.46
C SER A 7 11.80 -34.11 -0.79
N GLU A 8 13.09 -33.95 -1.04
CA GLU A 8 13.92 -32.85 -0.54
C GLU A 8 13.45 -31.49 -1.07
N HIS A 9 13.03 -31.43 -2.34
CA HIS A 9 12.51 -30.21 -2.96
C HIS A 9 11.15 -29.81 -2.37
N LEU A 10 10.28 -30.78 -2.10
CA LEU A 10 8.97 -30.54 -1.46
C LEU A 10 9.13 -30.06 -0.01
N GLU A 11 10.01 -30.68 0.77
CA GLU A 11 10.27 -30.27 2.14
C GLU A 11 10.88 -28.86 2.26
N LYS A 12 11.80 -28.48 1.36
CA LYS A 12 12.32 -27.11 1.27
C LYS A 12 11.25 -26.10 0.87
N THR A 13 10.31 -26.49 -0.01
CA THR A 13 9.22 -25.63 -0.43
C THR A 13 8.23 -25.39 0.70
N ASP A 14 7.88 -26.43 1.47
CA ASP A 14 6.99 -26.33 2.62
C ASP A 14 7.57 -25.46 3.74
N THR A 15 8.85 -25.65 4.05
CA THR A 15 9.55 -24.85 5.06
C THR A 15 9.62 -23.37 4.65
N ASN A 16 9.85 -23.07 3.37
CA ASN A 16 9.85 -21.70 2.86
C ASN A 16 8.44 -21.08 2.92
N MET A 17 7.40 -21.85 2.62
CA MET A 17 6.01 -21.36 2.67
C MET A 17 5.58 -21.03 4.10
N GLN A 18 5.91 -21.88 5.06
CA GLN A 18 5.64 -21.64 6.48
C GLN A 18 6.28 -20.36 7.02
N ARG A 19 7.50 -20.03 6.58
CA ARG A 19 8.19 -18.78 6.95
C ARG A 19 7.55 -17.53 6.36
N LEU A 20 6.95 -17.63 5.17
CA LEU A 20 6.30 -16.49 4.51
C LEU A 20 4.87 -16.25 5.03
N LEU A 21 4.22 -17.28 5.55
CA LEU A 21 2.80 -17.24 5.91
C LEU A 21 2.44 -16.09 6.86
N PRO A 22 3.19 -15.78 7.94
CA PRO A 22 2.89 -14.66 8.80
C PRO A 22 2.92 -13.31 8.06
N GLY A 23 3.90 -13.12 7.17
CA GLY A 23 4.01 -11.91 6.35
C GLY A 23 2.85 -11.79 5.35
N VAL A 24 2.46 -12.89 4.71
CA VAL A 24 1.33 -12.92 3.78
C VAL A 24 0.01 -12.61 4.50
N ILE A 25 -0.21 -13.22 5.67
CA ILE A 25 -1.42 -12.97 6.47
C ILE A 25 -1.46 -11.50 6.94
N ALA A 26 -0.35 -10.97 7.46
CA ALA A 26 -0.27 -9.59 7.90
C ALA A 26 -0.52 -8.61 6.73
N MET A 27 0.10 -8.84 5.58
CA MET A 27 -0.10 -8.04 4.38
C MET A 27 -1.55 -8.09 3.91
N ALA A 28 -2.14 -9.29 3.82
CA ALA A 28 -3.54 -9.46 3.43
C ALA A 28 -4.50 -8.74 4.39
N ALA A 29 -4.29 -8.88 5.70
CA ALA A 29 -5.10 -8.21 6.71
C ALA A 29 -5.03 -6.68 6.59
N ILE A 30 -3.83 -6.11 6.39
CA ILE A 30 -3.63 -4.67 6.20
C ILE A 30 -4.32 -4.20 4.91
N VAL A 31 -4.15 -4.92 3.81
CA VAL A 31 -4.77 -4.55 2.53
C VAL A 31 -6.29 -4.59 2.62
N VAL A 32 -6.88 -5.63 3.21
CA VAL A 32 -8.33 -5.73 3.43
C VAL A 32 -8.82 -4.60 4.33
N ALA A 33 -8.16 -4.39 5.48
CA ALA A 33 -8.51 -3.31 6.41
C ALA A 33 -8.44 -1.95 5.74
N SER A 34 -7.39 -1.65 4.97
CA SER A 34 -7.22 -0.38 4.26
C SER A 34 -8.31 -0.16 3.21
N ASN A 35 -8.68 -1.20 2.45
CA ASN A 35 -9.77 -1.11 1.46
C ASN A 35 -11.14 -0.85 2.10
N ILE A 36 -11.38 -1.36 3.30
CA ILE A 36 -12.61 -1.07 4.05
C ILE A 36 -12.54 0.34 4.67
N LEU A 37 -11.44 0.65 5.34
CA LEU A 37 -11.28 1.87 6.12
C LEU A 37 -11.13 3.14 5.25
N VAL A 38 -10.74 3.01 3.99
CA VAL A 38 -10.69 4.14 3.04
C VAL A 38 -12.06 4.79 2.81
N GLN A 39 -13.15 4.07 3.08
CA GLN A 39 -14.50 4.60 2.94
C GLN A 39 -14.95 5.49 4.11
N PHE A 40 -14.21 5.49 5.22
CA PHE A 40 -14.52 6.30 6.40
C PHE A 40 -13.67 7.57 6.42
N LEU A 41 -14.32 8.69 6.08
CA LEU A 41 -13.71 10.01 6.04
C LEU A 41 -13.50 10.57 7.45
N ILE A 42 -12.42 11.33 7.61
CA ILE A 42 -12.08 12.10 8.82
C ILE A 42 -11.53 13.48 8.43
N LEU A 43 -11.42 14.38 9.38
CA LEU A 43 -10.92 15.75 9.20
C LEU A 43 -11.66 16.48 8.05
N ASP A 44 -12.99 16.48 8.12
CA ASP A 44 -13.86 17.13 7.12
C ASP A 44 -13.62 16.66 5.68
N GLY A 45 -13.25 15.37 5.52
CA GLY A 45 -13.02 14.75 4.22
C GLY A 45 -11.60 14.86 3.67
N LEU A 46 -10.66 15.48 4.40
CA LEU A 46 -9.25 15.59 3.98
C LEU A 46 -8.47 14.28 4.09
N LEU A 47 -8.93 13.34 4.92
CA LEU A 47 -8.28 12.04 5.13
C LEU A 47 -9.31 10.93 5.26
N THR A 48 -8.83 9.70 5.15
CA THR A 48 -9.59 8.50 5.46
C THR A 48 -8.88 7.69 6.55
N TRP A 49 -9.60 6.82 7.26
CA TRP A 49 -8.96 5.86 8.16
C TRP A 49 -8.00 4.91 7.42
N GLY A 50 -8.22 4.68 6.14
CA GLY A 50 -7.31 3.91 5.29
C GLY A 50 -5.90 4.50 5.22
N ALA A 51 -5.76 5.83 5.26
CA ALA A 51 -4.46 6.51 5.26
C ALA A 51 -3.58 6.12 6.47
N PHE A 52 -4.18 5.72 7.59
CA PHE A 52 -3.45 5.28 8.78
C PHE A 52 -3.10 3.80 8.77
N THR A 53 -3.84 2.96 8.07
CA THR A 53 -3.61 1.51 8.05
C THR A 53 -2.67 1.09 6.92
N TYR A 54 -2.79 1.69 5.76
CA TYR A 54 -2.01 1.35 4.59
C TYR A 54 -0.48 1.44 4.77
N PRO A 55 0.10 2.43 5.49
CA PRO A 55 1.54 2.51 5.70
C PRO A 55 2.15 1.30 6.41
N PHE A 56 1.35 0.53 7.16
CA PHE A 56 1.83 -0.72 7.78
C PHE A 56 2.17 -1.81 6.76
N ALA A 57 1.70 -1.69 5.51
CA ALA A 57 2.15 -2.57 4.43
C ALA A 57 3.65 -2.44 4.16
N PHE A 58 4.20 -1.23 4.21
CA PHE A 58 5.65 -1.00 4.11
C PHE A 58 6.40 -1.64 5.28
N LEU A 59 5.89 -1.52 6.51
CA LEU A 59 6.48 -2.18 7.67
C LEU A 59 6.56 -3.70 7.50
N VAL A 60 5.49 -4.34 7.00
CA VAL A 60 5.50 -5.79 6.73
C VAL A 60 6.53 -6.14 5.66
N THR A 61 6.57 -5.38 4.58
CA THR A 61 7.55 -5.59 3.49
C THR A 61 8.98 -5.45 3.98
N ASP A 62 9.26 -4.42 4.78
CA ASP A 62 10.56 -4.16 5.38
C ASP A 62 11.00 -5.27 6.34
N LEU A 63 10.09 -5.76 7.20
CA LEU A 63 10.35 -6.89 8.10
C LEU A 63 10.66 -8.16 7.32
N MET A 64 9.89 -8.46 6.28
CA MET A 64 10.13 -9.63 5.43
C MET A 64 11.44 -9.52 4.67
N ASN A 65 11.78 -8.32 4.18
CA ASN A 65 13.04 -8.06 3.51
C ASN A 65 14.23 -8.21 4.49
N ARG A 66 14.11 -7.66 5.70
CA ARG A 66 15.16 -7.77 6.73
C ARG A 66 15.40 -9.23 7.15
N ALA A 67 14.33 -9.98 7.38
CA ALA A 67 14.41 -11.34 7.91
C ALA A 67 14.73 -12.40 6.86
N TYR A 68 14.10 -12.31 5.69
CA TYR A 68 14.12 -13.39 4.68
C TYR A 68 14.61 -12.94 3.30
N GLY A 69 15.01 -11.68 3.15
CA GLY A 69 15.56 -11.10 1.93
C GLY A 69 14.52 -10.63 0.91
N PRO A 70 15.00 -9.96 -0.17
CA PRO A 70 14.14 -9.25 -1.11
C PRO A 70 13.22 -10.17 -1.92
N GLN A 71 13.63 -11.42 -2.19
CA GLN A 71 12.78 -12.38 -2.90
C GLN A 71 11.53 -12.76 -2.09
N SER A 72 11.70 -12.96 -0.79
CA SER A 72 10.60 -13.25 0.13
C SER A 72 9.66 -12.06 0.29
N ALA A 73 10.22 -10.85 0.44
CA ALA A 73 9.45 -9.63 0.50
C ALA A 73 8.58 -9.42 -0.76
N ARG A 74 9.14 -9.62 -1.96
CA ARG A 74 8.39 -9.54 -3.22
C ARG A 74 7.23 -10.53 -3.29
N LYS A 75 7.40 -11.76 -2.81
CA LYS A 75 6.29 -12.75 -2.75
C LYS A 75 5.14 -12.27 -1.86
N VAL A 76 5.46 -11.65 -0.71
CA VAL A 76 4.46 -11.06 0.18
C VAL A 76 3.76 -9.87 -0.47
N VAL A 77 4.51 -9.01 -1.18
CA VAL A 77 3.94 -7.91 -1.97
C VAL A 77 2.97 -8.41 -3.04
N PHE A 78 3.36 -9.43 -3.82
CA PHE A 78 2.46 -10.01 -4.83
C PHE A 78 1.22 -10.65 -4.21
N ALA A 79 1.33 -11.30 -3.06
CA ALA A 79 0.17 -11.83 -2.35
C ALA A 79 -0.78 -10.69 -1.92
N GLY A 80 -0.25 -9.62 -1.35
CA GLY A 80 -1.02 -8.42 -1.01
C GLY A 80 -1.67 -7.76 -2.23
N PHE A 81 -0.95 -7.67 -3.35
CA PHE A 81 -1.49 -7.17 -4.61
C PHE A 81 -2.70 -7.98 -5.09
N ILE A 82 -2.60 -9.31 -5.10
CA ILE A 82 -3.72 -10.19 -5.48
C ILE A 82 -4.93 -9.97 -4.57
N VAL A 83 -4.70 -9.90 -3.24
CA VAL A 83 -5.77 -9.59 -2.28
C VAL A 83 -6.39 -8.23 -2.58
N GLY A 84 -5.59 -7.20 -2.83
CA GLY A 84 -6.05 -5.86 -3.19
C GLY A 84 -6.92 -5.84 -4.46
N VAL A 85 -6.50 -6.55 -5.50
CA VAL A 85 -7.28 -6.69 -6.75
C VAL A 85 -8.62 -7.37 -6.47
N ILE A 86 -8.62 -8.46 -5.70
CA ILE A 86 -9.88 -9.15 -5.31
C ILE A 86 -10.80 -8.22 -4.53
N CYS A 87 -10.27 -7.49 -3.54
CA CYS A 87 -11.05 -6.52 -2.77
C CYS A 87 -11.64 -5.42 -3.67
N SER A 88 -10.84 -4.91 -4.61
CA SER A 88 -11.29 -3.88 -5.56
C SER A 88 -12.39 -4.40 -6.50
N LEU A 89 -12.26 -5.64 -6.98
CA LEU A 89 -13.30 -6.28 -7.82
C LEU A 89 -14.59 -6.48 -7.03
N ILE A 90 -14.52 -6.90 -5.78
CA ILE A 90 -15.70 -7.02 -4.90
C ILE A 90 -16.30 -5.64 -4.67
N GLY A 91 -15.49 -4.66 -4.29
CA GLY A 91 -15.92 -3.29 -4.01
C GLY A 91 -16.57 -2.59 -5.21
N SER A 92 -16.14 -2.91 -6.44
CA SER A 92 -16.75 -2.36 -7.65
C SER A 92 -18.16 -2.91 -7.96
N GLN A 93 -18.55 -4.03 -7.33
CA GLN A 93 -19.89 -4.61 -7.45
C GLN A 93 -20.85 -4.14 -6.33
N ILE A 94 -20.32 -3.53 -5.28
CA ILE A 94 -21.12 -3.03 -4.17
C ILE A 94 -21.57 -1.61 -4.52
N MET A 95 -22.88 -1.42 -4.66
CA MET A 95 -23.46 -0.11 -4.90
C MET A 95 -23.77 0.57 -3.57
N MET A 96 -23.31 1.80 -3.43
CA MET A 96 -23.56 2.68 -2.29
C MET A 96 -24.63 3.71 -2.68
N GLN A 97 -25.43 4.12 -1.71
CA GLN A 97 -26.44 5.16 -1.89
C GLN A 97 -25.86 6.51 -1.46
N GLY A 98 -25.79 7.46 -2.38
CA GLY A 98 -25.54 8.88 -2.09
C GLY A 98 -26.85 9.66 -2.02
N ASP A 99 -26.74 10.98 -1.91
CA ASP A 99 -27.89 11.89 -1.88
C ASP A 99 -28.58 11.97 -3.25
N GLY A 100 -29.40 10.94 -3.56
CA GLY A 100 -30.17 10.87 -4.78
C GLY A 100 -29.51 10.13 -5.97
N TYR A 101 -28.34 9.50 -5.77
CA TYR A 101 -27.67 8.70 -6.78
C TYR A 101 -26.99 7.46 -6.18
N GLU A 102 -26.77 6.45 -7.04
CA GLU A 102 -26.00 5.25 -6.68
C GLU A 102 -24.60 5.34 -7.28
N TYR A 103 -23.61 4.88 -6.50
CA TYR A 103 -22.23 4.80 -6.97
C TYR A 103 -21.54 3.53 -6.47
N ALA A 104 -20.55 3.05 -7.19
CA ALA A 104 -19.76 1.89 -6.76
C ALA A 104 -18.91 2.24 -5.53
N ALA A 105 -18.86 1.34 -4.55
CA ALA A 105 -18.01 1.52 -3.36
C ALA A 105 -16.53 1.72 -3.72
N VAL A 106 -16.08 1.15 -4.85
CA VAL A 106 -14.75 1.39 -5.42
C VAL A 106 -14.89 1.73 -6.90
N ALA A 107 -14.68 3.00 -7.27
CA ALA A 107 -14.64 3.42 -8.66
C ALA A 107 -13.49 2.71 -9.41
N LEU A 108 -13.74 2.30 -10.66
CA LEU A 108 -12.76 1.57 -11.47
C LEU A 108 -11.41 2.30 -11.56
N ARG A 109 -11.46 3.62 -11.75
CA ARG A 109 -10.26 4.45 -11.85
C ARG A 109 -9.44 4.44 -10.57
N ILE A 110 -10.10 4.49 -9.41
CA ILE A 110 -9.46 4.38 -8.09
C ILE A 110 -8.86 2.99 -7.89
N ALA A 111 -9.57 1.92 -8.29
CA ALA A 111 -9.09 0.54 -8.19
C ALA A 111 -7.79 0.33 -8.99
N VAL A 112 -7.78 0.79 -10.25
CA VAL A 112 -6.59 0.69 -11.13
C VAL A 112 -5.42 1.50 -10.56
N ALA A 113 -5.68 2.73 -10.13
CA ALA A 113 -4.67 3.61 -9.52
C ALA A 113 -4.05 2.98 -8.27
N SER A 114 -4.90 2.44 -7.38
CA SER A 114 -4.46 1.76 -6.16
C SER A 114 -3.59 0.53 -6.45
N GLY A 115 -4.00 -0.31 -7.40
CA GLY A 115 -3.23 -1.49 -7.78
C GLY A 115 -1.85 -1.14 -8.35
N ILE A 116 -1.78 -0.18 -9.27
CA ILE A 116 -0.52 0.26 -9.87
C ILE A 116 0.39 0.91 -8.82
N ALA A 117 -0.14 1.84 -8.04
CA ALA A 117 0.61 2.54 -7.00
C ALA A 117 1.18 1.57 -5.98
N PHE A 118 0.33 0.67 -5.43
CA PHE A 118 0.76 -0.37 -4.49
C PHE A 118 1.91 -1.21 -5.04
N LEU A 119 1.72 -1.79 -6.22
CA LEU A 119 2.70 -2.73 -6.77
C LEU A 119 4.04 -2.05 -7.05
N VAL A 120 4.01 -0.89 -7.72
CA VAL A 120 5.23 -0.15 -8.07
C VAL A 120 5.95 0.36 -6.82
N ALA A 121 5.23 1.00 -5.90
CA ALA A 121 5.81 1.56 -4.69
C ALA A 121 6.43 0.48 -3.80
N GLN A 122 5.73 -0.62 -3.57
CA GLN A 122 6.21 -1.72 -2.74
C GLN A 122 7.42 -2.44 -3.36
N LEU A 123 7.47 -2.62 -4.68
CA LEU A 123 8.63 -3.21 -5.34
C LEU A 123 9.85 -2.29 -5.31
N VAL A 124 9.65 -0.98 -5.44
CA VAL A 124 10.71 0.03 -5.30
C VAL A 124 11.20 0.07 -3.85
N ASP A 125 10.30 0.03 -2.88
CA ASP A 125 10.62 -0.06 -1.45
C ASP A 125 11.52 -1.26 -1.17
N VAL A 126 11.15 -2.46 -1.62
CA VAL A 126 11.98 -3.68 -1.49
C VAL A 126 13.38 -3.48 -2.06
N ALA A 127 13.49 -2.84 -3.23
CA ALA A 127 14.78 -2.65 -3.89
C ALA A 127 15.67 -1.65 -3.14
N ILE A 128 15.10 -0.54 -2.65
CA ILE A 128 15.84 0.48 -1.88
C ILE A 128 16.27 -0.11 -0.54
N PHE A 129 15.35 -0.77 0.18
CA PHE A 129 15.66 -1.42 1.44
C PHE A 129 16.83 -2.39 1.31
N ASP A 130 16.78 -3.29 0.31
CA ASP A 130 17.82 -4.29 0.11
C ASP A 130 19.19 -3.65 -0.18
N ARG A 131 19.21 -2.57 -0.98
CA ARG A 131 20.44 -1.82 -1.29
C ARG A 131 21.06 -1.15 -0.05
N MET A 132 20.23 -0.78 0.92
CA MET A 132 20.65 -0.04 2.13
C MET A 132 20.73 -0.91 3.38
N ARG A 133 20.41 -2.21 3.29
CA ARG A 133 20.24 -3.11 4.44
C ARG A 133 21.49 -3.32 5.30
N SER A 134 22.69 -3.11 4.74
CA SER A 134 23.96 -3.27 5.44
C SER A 134 24.33 -2.05 6.32
N GLY A 135 23.59 -0.95 6.24
CA GLY A 135 23.80 0.26 7.02
C GLY A 135 23.21 0.19 8.43
N ALA A 136 23.14 1.37 9.08
CA ALA A 136 22.47 1.48 10.38
C ALA A 136 21.02 0.98 10.27
N TRP A 137 20.54 0.32 11.33
CA TRP A 137 19.26 -0.43 11.36
C TRP A 137 18.04 0.37 10.86
N TRP A 138 18.03 1.69 11.10
CA TRP A 138 16.93 2.60 10.74
C TRP A 138 17.01 3.16 9.32
N ARG A 139 18.22 3.15 8.69
CA ARG A 139 18.41 3.78 7.37
C ARG A 139 17.64 3.09 6.26
N ALA A 140 17.68 1.78 6.23
CA ALA A 140 16.98 1.04 5.20
C ALA A 140 15.46 1.26 5.27
N PRO A 141 14.76 0.97 6.40
CA PRO A 141 13.32 1.13 6.47
C PRO A 141 12.87 2.59 6.30
N LEU A 142 13.63 3.56 6.83
CA LEU A 142 13.25 4.96 6.69
C LEU A 142 13.37 5.43 5.24
N ALA A 143 14.49 5.16 4.57
CA ALA A 143 14.71 5.62 3.21
C ALA A 143 13.78 4.91 2.21
N SER A 144 13.59 3.60 2.34
CA SER A 144 12.69 2.83 1.46
C SER A 144 11.24 3.31 1.60
N THR A 145 10.77 3.48 2.84
CA THR A 145 9.39 3.94 3.10
C THR A 145 9.18 5.40 2.68
N ILE A 146 10.12 6.31 2.88
CA ILE A 146 9.98 7.70 2.40
C ILE A 146 9.83 7.73 0.87
N ILE A 147 10.71 7.06 0.15
CA ILE A 147 10.70 7.07 -1.31
C ILE A 147 9.50 6.26 -1.84
N GLY A 148 9.27 5.08 -1.27
CA GLY A 148 8.14 4.23 -1.63
C GLY A 148 6.80 4.91 -1.44
N SER A 149 6.57 5.55 -0.28
CA SER A 149 5.31 6.25 -0.01
C SER A 149 5.14 7.52 -0.83
N ALA A 150 6.21 8.27 -1.14
CA ALA A 150 6.14 9.40 -2.05
C ALA A 150 5.74 8.95 -3.46
N LEU A 151 6.30 7.84 -3.92
CA LEU A 151 5.95 7.25 -5.22
C LEU A 151 4.52 6.72 -5.23
N ASP A 152 4.10 6.02 -4.17
CA ASP A 152 2.73 5.53 -3.98
C ASP A 152 1.71 6.68 -4.07
N THR A 153 1.88 7.71 -3.25
CA THR A 153 0.98 8.87 -3.22
C THR A 153 0.95 9.58 -4.58
N THR A 154 2.12 9.80 -5.20
CA THR A 154 2.19 10.46 -6.51
C THR A 154 1.47 9.65 -7.58
N LEU A 155 1.75 8.35 -7.69
CA LEU A 155 1.11 7.49 -8.67
C LEU A 155 -0.39 7.36 -8.42
N PHE A 156 -0.78 7.08 -7.17
CA PHE A 156 -2.18 6.92 -6.82
C PHE A 156 -3.00 8.16 -7.17
N PHE A 157 -2.65 9.31 -6.60
CA PHE A 157 -3.45 10.53 -6.80
C PHE A 157 -3.41 11.05 -8.23
N THR A 158 -2.29 10.91 -8.93
CA THR A 158 -2.22 11.29 -10.34
C THR A 158 -3.11 10.39 -11.21
N ILE A 159 -3.00 9.08 -11.09
CA ILE A 159 -3.80 8.15 -11.91
C ILE A 159 -5.28 8.22 -11.52
N ALA A 160 -5.58 8.25 -10.21
CA ALA A 160 -6.95 8.29 -9.73
C ALA A 160 -7.67 9.60 -10.08
N PHE A 161 -7.00 10.74 -10.01
CA PHE A 161 -7.70 12.03 -10.01
C PHE A 161 -7.22 13.06 -11.04
N ALA A 162 -6.02 12.98 -11.61
CA ALA A 162 -5.59 14.01 -12.55
C ALA A 162 -6.38 13.96 -13.86
N GLN A 163 -6.90 15.11 -14.29
CA GLN A 163 -7.68 15.26 -15.55
C GLN A 163 -6.87 14.90 -16.79
N SER A 164 -5.54 15.05 -16.72
CA SER A 164 -4.62 14.80 -17.85
C SER A 164 -4.42 13.32 -18.18
N VAL A 165 -4.98 12.39 -17.42
CA VAL A 165 -4.83 10.94 -17.68
C VAL A 165 -5.91 10.48 -18.67
N PRO A 166 -5.54 10.16 -19.94
CA PRO A 166 -6.49 10.00 -21.03
C PRO A 166 -7.09 8.58 -21.18
N PHE A 167 -6.72 7.64 -20.28
CA PHE A 167 -7.03 6.22 -20.48
C PHE A 167 -8.41 5.79 -20.00
N PHE A 168 -9.14 6.67 -19.31
CA PHE A 168 -10.41 6.34 -18.70
C PHE A 168 -11.59 6.91 -19.50
N SER A 169 -12.72 6.22 -19.46
CA SER A 169 -13.96 6.69 -20.07
C SER A 169 -14.51 7.95 -19.39
N GLU A 170 -15.40 8.67 -20.09
CA GLU A 170 -16.08 9.84 -19.51
C GLU A 170 -16.85 9.47 -18.23
N ASN A 171 -17.51 8.29 -18.18
CA ASN A 171 -18.22 7.83 -17.00
C ASN A 171 -17.27 7.66 -15.80
N ALA A 172 -16.11 7.01 -16.00
CA ALA A 172 -15.11 6.84 -14.94
C ALA A 172 -14.53 8.19 -14.46
N ASN A 173 -14.48 9.19 -15.34
CA ASN A 173 -14.06 10.54 -15.00
C ASN A 173 -15.14 11.27 -14.19
N MET A 174 -16.42 11.10 -14.52
CA MET A 174 -17.54 11.70 -13.78
C MET A 174 -17.58 11.21 -12.32
N GLU A 175 -17.30 9.92 -12.09
CA GLU A 175 -17.30 9.33 -10.73
C GLU A 175 -16.29 10.00 -9.78
N ILE A 176 -15.23 10.61 -10.30
CA ILE A 176 -14.17 11.24 -9.50
C ILE A 176 -14.11 12.76 -9.68
N SER A 177 -15.05 13.35 -10.40
CA SER A 177 -15.03 14.80 -10.76
C SER A 177 -15.13 15.71 -9.53
N TRP A 178 -15.72 15.27 -8.43
CA TRP A 178 -15.75 15.97 -7.16
C TRP A 178 -14.35 16.35 -6.64
N ALA A 179 -13.32 15.59 -7.00
CA ALA A 179 -11.95 15.84 -6.58
C ALA A 179 -11.26 16.96 -7.41
N TRP A 180 -11.92 17.47 -8.46
CA TRP A 180 -11.39 18.54 -9.32
C TRP A 180 -11.77 19.93 -8.86
N ASP A 181 -12.70 20.05 -7.94
CA ASP A 181 -13.16 21.35 -7.43
C ASP A 181 -11.97 22.13 -6.87
N ALA A 182 -11.89 23.39 -7.28
CA ALA A 182 -10.87 24.31 -6.76
C ALA A 182 -11.21 24.69 -5.32
N MET A 183 -10.32 24.37 -4.40
CA MET A 183 -10.45 24.66 -2.98
C MET A 183 -9.12 25.19 -2.42
N PRO A 184 -9.15 25.97 -1.34
CA PRO A 184 -7.93 26.40 -0.68
C PRO A 184 -7.06 25.18 -0.30
N LEU A 185 -5.82 25.15 -0.75
CA LEU A 185 -4.88 24.06 -0.46
C LEU A 185 -4.75 23.86 1.05
N LEU A 186 -5.05 22.65 1.52
CA LEU A 186 -5.08 22.31 2.95
C LEU A 186 -5.93 23.27 3.79
N THR A 187 -7.02 23.82 3.22
CA THR A 187 -7.99 24.75 3.81
C THR A 187 -7.54 26.20 4.00
N PHE A 188 -6.27 26.55 3.77
CA PHE A 188 -5.73 27.92 4.02
C PHE A 188 -4.72 28.41 2.95
N GLY A 189 -4.33 27.56 1.99
CA GLY A 189 -3.39 27.92 0.92
C GLY A 189 -4.04 28.52 -0.32
N PRO A 190 -3.32 28.70 -1.42
CA PRO A 190 -3.86 29.10 -2.71
C PRO A 190 -4.83 28.03 -3.25
N ASP A 191 -5.76 28.44 -4.12
CA ASP A 191 -6.71 27.52 -4.74
C ASP A 191 -5.99 26.47 -5.59
N ALA A 192 -6.33 25.21 -5.36
CA ALA A 192 -5.84 24.05 -6.09
C ALA A 192 -6.96 22.99 -6.16
N PRO A 193 -6.91 22.03 -7.11
CA PRO A 193 -7.83 20.90 -7.11
C PRO A 193 -7.79 20.15 -5.76
N LEU A 194 -8.96 19.78 -5.24
CA LEU A 194 -9.08 19.12 -3.92
C LEU A 194 -8.16 17.91 -3.79
N TRP A 195 -8.01 17.09 -4.85
CA TRP A 195 -7.14 15.91 -4.81
C TRP A 195 -5.67 16.22 -4.47
N VAL A 196 -5.20 17.44 -4.73
CA VAL A 196 -3.83 17.86 -4.36
C VAL A 196 -3.71 18.00 -2.85
N SER A 197 -4.72 18.58 -2.20
CA SER A 197 -4.78 18.63 -0.72
C SER A 197 -4.82 17.24 -0.11
N LEU A 198 -5.64 16.35 -0.69
CA LEU A 198 -5.72 14.95 -0.24
C LEU A 198 -4.37 14.23 -0.37
N ALA A 199 -3.66 14.43 -1.48
CA ALA A 199 -2.34 13.83 -1.71
C ALA A 199 -1.30 14.30 -0.69
N ILE A 200 -1.26 15.59 -0.41
CA ILE A 200 -0.32 16.16 0.58
C ILE A 200 -0.65 15.65 1.99
N ALA A 201 -1.93 15.65 2.37
CA ALA A 201 -2.36 15.16 3.68
C ALA A 201 -2.06 13.67 3.86
N ASP A 202 -2.35 12.83 2.85
CA ASP A 202 -2.03 11.40 2.84
C ASP A 202 -0.53 11.17 3.01
N TRP A 203 0.29 11.87 2.24
CA TRP A 203 1.75 11.71 2.34
C TRP A 203 2.29 12.17 3.70
N ALA A 204 1.77 13.26 4.27
CA ALA A 204 2.16 13.72 5.61
C ALA A 204 1.87 12.66 6.69
N VAL A 205 0.70 12.01 6.62
CA VAL A 205 0.35 10.89 7.52
C VAL A 205 1.30 9.71 7.32
N LYS A 206 1.59 9.33 6.07
CA LYS A 206 2.54 8.26 5.76
C LYS A 206 3.93 8.55 6.35
N MET A 207 4.40 9.79 6.28
CA MET A 207 5.67 10.20 6.89
C MET A 207 5.65 10.09 8.41
N ALA A 208 4.60 10.56 9.06
CA ALA A 208 4.45 10.44 10.51
C ALA A 208 4.45 8.97 10.95
N ILE A 209 3.70 8.12 10.25
CA ILE A 209 3.64 6.69 10.55
C ILE A 209 4.98 5.99 10.25
N ALA A 210 5.69 6.36 9.19
CA ALA A 210 7.01 5.81 8.89
C ALA A 210 8.01 6.04 10.04
N LEU A 211 8.00 7.23 10.65
CA LEU A 211 8.83 7.53 11.81
C LEU A 211 8.42 6.71 13.04
N ILE A 212 7.12 6.62 13.32
CA ILE A 212 6.59 5.84 14.45
C ILE A 212 6.87 4.34 14.24
N ALA A 213 6.75 3.84 13.02
CA ALA A 213 6.94 2.44 12.66
C ALA A 213 8.40 1.96 12.80
N LEU A 214 9.38 2.85 12.90
CA LEU A 214 10.75 2.47 13.23
C LEU A 214 10.86 1.73 14.57
N VAL A 215 10.03 2.09 15.56
CA VAL A 215 10.05 1.43 16.88
C VAL A 215 9.61 -0.04 16.76
N PRO A 216 8.39 -0.36 16.28
CA PRO A 216 8.01 -1.75 16.10
C PRO A 216 8.90 -2.50 15.09
N PHE A 217 9.40 -1.84 14.04
CA PHE A 217 10.36 -2.45 13.11
C PHE A 217 11.60 -2.97 13.85
N ARG A 218 12.21 -2.16 14.71
CA ARG A 218 13.40 -2.58 15.46
C ARG A 218 13.13 -3.80 16.34
N VAL A 219 12.07 -3.70 17.16
CA VAL A 219 11.72 -4.78 18.11
C VAL A 219 11.37 -6.08 17.39
N LEU A 220 10.57 -6.00 16.31
CA LEU A 220 10.15 -7.17 15.57
C LEU A 220 11.28 -7.77 14.74
N SER A 221 12.12 -6.96 14.10
CA SER A 221 13.25 -7.45 13.31
C SER A 221 14.27 -8.20 14.17
N GLU A 222 14.58 -7.72 15.38
CA GLU A 222 15.45 -8.41 16.34
C GLU A 222 14.85 -9.77 16.78
N LYS A 223 13.54 -9.79 17.11
CA LYS A 223 12.85 -11.04 17.48
C LYS A 223 12.83 -12.07 16.37
N ILE A 224 12.50 -11.65 15.15
CA ILE A 224 12.42 -12.57 13.99
C ILE A 224 13.81 -13.11 13.65
N GLN A 225 14.85 -12.30 13.69
CA GLN A 225 16.22 -12.73 13.42
C GLN A 225 16.66 -13.79 14.44
N ASN A 226 16.35 -13.61 15.72
CA ASN A 226 16.68 -14.60 16.76
C ASN A 226 15.95 -15.95 16.62
N VAL A 227 14.85 -16.01 15.89
CA VAL A 227 14.12 -17.26 15.60
C VAL A 227 14.64 -17.93 14.33
N VAL A 228 15.24 -17.17 13.41
CA VAL A 228 15.72 -17.66 12.12
C VAL A 228 17.18 -18.15 12.17
N THR A 229 17.96 -17.65 13.15
CA THR A 229 19.34 -18.12 13.45
C THR A 229 19.33 -19.31 14.37
#